data_56de557bf2ae2dfcaa8dc87b384a819a
#
_entry.id   56de557bf2ae2dfcaa8dc87b384a819a
#
_cell.length_a   1.000
_cell.length_b   1.000
_cell.length_c   1.000
_cell.angle_alpha   90.00
_cell.angle_beta   90.00
_cell.angle_gamma   90.00
#
_symmetry.space_group_name_H-M   'P 1'
#
loop_
_entity.id
_entity.type
_entity.pdbx_description
1 polymer ?
#
loop_
_entity_poly.entity_id
_entity_poly.type
_entity_poly.pdbx_seq_one_letter_code
_entity_poly.pdbx_strand_id
1 'polypeptide(L)'
;ASDVYKRQVFLHEYNAKISAWVRAHDEGRDALAKVFPDKVYISCYEDVNPEVDAEQILEEVAHNNADVVFATSVRMYNACLKVAAQHPKTRILNCSLNAPHPLVRTYYPRTYEVTYLLGMLAGIMTKTGHIGYVAANPVYGVPAAINAFAQGLKSVRPAGRIWLRWACQPDTAHPLDFADCPEIDMVYARDSREPADTNRDYGLCRKLPDGSLQPLGLPIWRWDTFYVQIVRSIFDGSWDNAATTRAVNYWWGLRSGAEDLEYQEALPSGTRQLLDLLETLQGSDNVHIFPEKLYDNEDNLHSPENRVYSPKELMEMDWLDACVHGKLPHYDELDVKTRTVLAINGLDNVKGLEK
;
A
#
# COMPACT_ATOMS: atom_id res chain seq x y z
N ALA A 1 -17.86 29.08 -23.12
CA ALA A 1 -17.14 27.89 -22.63
C ALA A 1 -18.17 26.98 -21.99
N SER A 2 -18.46 25.86 -22.64
CA SER A 2 -19.36 24.88 -22.08
C SER A 2 -18.74 24.38 -20.77
N ASP A 3 -19.47 24.54 -19.68
CA ASP A 3 -19.13 23.85 -18.41
C ASP A 3 -19.22 22.35 -18.64
N VAL A 4 -18.10 21.77 -18.98
CA VAL A 4 -18.02 20.33 -19.26
C VAL A 4 -17.93 19.62 -17.93
N TYR A 5 -19.06 19.09 -17.47
CA TYR A 5 -19.06 18.15 -16.35
C TYR A 5 -18.12 16.99 -16.65
N LYS A 6 -17.28 16.63 -15.69
CA LYS A 6 -16.43 15.45 -15.77
C LYS A 6 -17.09 14.29 -15.03
N ARG A 7 -17.32 13.21 -15.77
CA ARG A 7 -17.87 11.96 -15.20
C ARG A 7 -16.74 11.12 -14.64
N GLN A 8 -16.86 10.83 -13.37
CA GLN A 8 -15.90 10.05 -12.61
C GLN A 8 -16.54 8.78 -12.10
N VAL A 9 -15.83 7.69 -12.21
CA VAL A 9 -16.32 6.39 -11.77
C VAL A 9 -15.26 5.73 -10.89
N PHE A 10 -15.70 5.21 -9.75
CA PHE A 10 -14.90 4.44 -8.81
C PHE A 10 -15.38 2.99 -8.79
N LEU A 11 -14.44 2.05 -8.88
CA LEU A 11 -14.69 0.63 -8.71
C LEU A 11 -13.92 0.12 -7.51
N HIS A 12 -14.64 -0.47 -6.55
CA HIS A 12 -14.06 -1.10 -5.36
C HIS A 12 -14.34 -2.60 -5.36
N GLU A 13 -13.34 -3.41 -5.03
CA GLU A 13 -13.49 -4.86 -4.87
C GLU A 13 -14.34 -5.20 -3.64
N TYR A 14 -14.21 -4.39 -2.59
CA TYR A 14 -14.96 -4.53 -1.34
C TYR A 14 -15.78 -3.26 -1.07
N ASN A 15 -16.37 -3.16 0.10
CA ASN A 15 -17.10 -1.98 0.54
C ASN A 15 -16.44 -1.32 1.77
N ALA A 16 -16.81 -0.07 2.01
CA ALA A 16 -16.23 0.74 3.08
C ALA A 16 -16.61 0.28 4.50
N LYS A 17 -17.58 -0.62 4.66
CA LYS A 17 -17.99 -1.14 5.98
C LYS A 17 -17.01 -2.16 6.54
N ILE A 18 -16.35 -2.91 5.65
CA ILE A 18 -15.47 -4.02 6.02
C ILE A 18 -13.98 -3.72 5.81
N SER A 19 -13.62 -2.72 5.01
CA SER A 19 -12.23 -2.39 4.70
C SER A 19 -11.92 -0.93 5.00
N ALA A 20 -10.91 -0.67 5.83
CA ALA A 20 -10.39 0.67 6.07
C ALA A 20 -9.71 1.24 4.82
N TRP A 21 -9.09 0.41 4.00
CA TRP A 21 -8.53 0.78 2.71
C TRP A 21 -9.60 1.32 1.75
N VAL A 22 -10.71 0.62 1.58
CA VAL A 22 -11.82 1.07 0.74
C VAL A 22 -12.47 2.32 1.31
N ARG A 23 -12.62 2.41 2.63
CA ARG A 23 -13.14 3.61 3.28
C ARG A 23 -12.30 4.84 2.99
N ALA A 24 -10.98 4.72 3.00
CA ALA A 24 -10.09 5.82 2.66
C ALA A 24 -10.27 6.29 1.20
N HIS A 25 -10.47 5.37 0.26
CA HIS A 25 -10.81 5.69 -1.13
C HIS A 25 -12.18 6.40 -1.25
N ASP A 26 -13.16 5.95 -0.48
CA ASP A 26 -14.49 6.58 -0.44
C ASP A 26 -14.44 8.00 0.13
N GLU A 27 -13.67 8.23 1.18
CA GLU A 27 -13.43 9.58 1.72
C GLU A 27 -12.77 10.50 0.68
N GLY A 28 -11.85 9.95 -0.11
CA GLY A 28 -11.24 10.65 -1.24
C GLY A 28 -12.26 10.99 -2.32
N ARG A 29 -13.16 10.09 -2.64
CA ARG A 29 -14.28 10.31 -3.56
C ARG A 29 -15.22 11.41 -3.07
N ASP A 30 -15.58 11.40 -1.80
CA ASP A 30 -16.44 12.44 -1.20
C ASP A 30 -15.78 13.82 -1.22
N ALA A 31 -14.46 13.89 -1.07
CA ALA A 31 -13.70 15.14 -1.16
C ALA A 31 -13.81 15.77 -2.55
N LEU A 32 -13.86 14.99 -3.63
CA LEU A 32 -14.02 15.51 -4.99
C LEU A 32 -15.33 16.28 -5.16
N ALA A 33 -16.42 15.76 -4.63
CA ALA A 33 -17.72 16.42 -4.70
C ALA A 33 -17.73 17.77 -3.97
N LYS A 34 -16.94 17.88 -2.89
CA LYS A 34 -16.81 19.12 -2.10
C LYS A 34 -15.90 20.15 -2.77
N VAL A 35 -14.81 19.70 -3.39
CA VAL A 35 -13.82 20.60 -4.02
C VAL A 35 -14.28 21.09 -5.39
N PHE A 36 -15.02 20.28 -6.11
CA PHE A 36 -15.51 20.60 -7.46
C PHE A 36 -17.05 20.57 -7.52
N PRO A 37 -17.75 21.37 -6.71
CA PRO A 37 -19.21 21.40 -6.74
C PRO A 37 -19.69 21.79 -8.13
N ASP A 38 -20.73 21.13 -8.61
CA ASP A 38 -21.35 21.39 -9.93
C ASP A 38 -20.40 21.19 -11.14
N LYS A 39 -19.25 20.57 -10.96
CA LYS A 39 -18.28 20.27 -12.05
C LYS A 39 -17.98 18.80 -12.25
N VAL A 40 -18.36 17.97 -11.29
CA VAL A 40 -18.13 16.54 -11.36
C VAL A 40 -19.43 15.76 -11.15
N TYR A 41 -19.56 14.68 -11.88
CA TYR A 41 -20.60 13.68 -11.68
C TYR A 41 -19.93 12.37 -11.30
N ILE A 42 -20.17 11.89 -10.09
CA ILE A 42 -19.45 10.75 -9.51
C ILE A 42 -20.38 9.56 -9.34
N SER A 43 -19.95 8.42 -9.87
CA SER A 43 -20.56 7.12 -9.63
C SER A 43 -19.59 6.19 -8.88
N CYS A 44 -20.10 5.27 -8.08
CA CYS A 44 -19.32 4.30 -7.34
C CYS A 44 -19.96 2.93 -7.44
N TYR A 45 -19.13 1.92 -7.71
CA TYR A 45 -19.49 0.50 -7.69
C TYR A 45 -18.69 -0.17 -6.57
N GLU A 46 -19.38 -0.81 -5.64
CA GLU A 46 -18.78 -1.56 -4.53
C GLU A 46 -18.98 -3.06 -4.76
N ASP A 47 -18.21 -3.87 -4.01
CA ASP A 47 -18.27 -5.34 -4.06
C ASP A 47 -18.14 -5.90 -5.49
N VAL A 48 -17.29 -5.26 -6.30
CA VAL A 48 -17.04 -5.67 -7.69
C VAL A 48 -16.09 -6.85 -7.71
N ASN A 49 -16.53 -7.98 -8.24
CA ASN A 49 -15.63 -9.11 -8.46
C ASN A 49 -14.64 -8.77 -9.59
N PRO A 50 -13.31 -8.75 -9.31
CA PRO A 50 -12.33 -8.33 -10.29
C PRO A 50 -12.25 -9.21 -11.55
N GLU A 51 -12.59 -10.48 -11.42
CA GLU A 51 -12.44 -11.47 -12.50
C GLU A 51 -13.73 -11.66 -13.31
N VAL A 52 -14.89 -11.41 -12.69
CA VAL A 52 -16.20 -11.65 -13.30
C VAL A 52 -16.86 -10.35 -13.77
N ASP A 53 -16.86 -9.32 -12.92
CA ASP A 53 -17.68 -8.12 -13.14
C ASP A 53 -16.88 -6.91 -13.64
N ALA A 54 -15.59 -6.79 -13.27
CA ALA A 54 -14.81 -5.57 -13.47
C ALA A 54 -14.73 -5.17 -14.96
N GLU A 55 -14.43 -6.12 -15.84
CA GLU A 55 -14.30 -5.83 -17.29
C GLU A 55 -15.61 -5.31 -17.87
N GLN A 56 -16.71 -5.94 -17.52
CA GLN A 56 -18.05 -5.56 -18.02
C GLN A 56 -18.43 -4.16 -17.52
N ILE A 57 -18.22 -3.86 -16.25
CA ILE A 57 -18.52 -2.55 -15.67
C ILE A 57 -17.63 -1.47 -16.31
N LEU A 58 -16.33 -1.74 -16.45
CA LEU A 58 -15.39 -0.80 -17.09
C LEU A 58 -15.79 -0.51 -18.54
N GLU A 59 -16.16 -1.52 -19.31
CA GLU A 59 -16.63 -1.38 -20.68
C GLU A 59 -17.89 -0.52 -20.74
N GLU A 60 -18.86 -0.79 -19.88
CA GLU A 60 -20.11 -0.04 -19.82
C GLU A 60 -19.89 1.44 -19.48
N VAL A 61 -19.09 1.74 -18.46
CA VAL A 61 -18.84 3.14 -18.05
C VAL A 61 -18.01 3.90 -19.08
N ALA A 62 -17.08 3.25 -19.75
CA ALA A 62 -16.30 3.83 -20.86
C ALA A 62 -17.20 4.10 -22.07
N HIS A 63 -18.06 3.18 -22.43
CA HIS A 63 -19.05 3.36 -23.51
C HIS A 63 -20.01 4.52 -23.22
N ASN A 64 -20.36 4.71 -21.95
CA ASN A 64 -21.22 5.82 -21.48
C ASN A 64 -20.44 7.13 -21.24
N ASN A 65 -19.25 7.28 -21.84
CA ASN A 65 -18.44 8.48 -21.83
C ASN A 65 -17.96 8.92 -20.43
N ALA A 66 -17.53 7.99 -19.59
CA ALA A 66 -16.78 8.34 -18.39
C ALA A 66 -15.47 9.06 -18.79
N ASP A 67 -15.15 10.16 -18.13
CA ASP A 67 -13.93 10.94 -18.37
C ASP A 67 -12.74 10.34 -17.66
N VAL A 68 -12.95 9.81 -16.45
CA VAL A 68 -11.94 9.17 -15.64
C VAL A 68 -12.53 8.04 -14.80
N VAL A 69 -11.80 6.96 -14.71
CA VAL A 69 -12.15 5.78 -13.91
C VAL A 69 -11.01 5.45 -12.96
N PHE A 70 -11.34 5.28 -11.69
CA PHE A 70 -10.44 4.83 -10.63
C PHE A 70 -10.82 3.42 -10.21
N ALA A 71 -10.02 2.44 -10.62
CA ALA A 71 -10.16 1.06 -10.20
C ALA A 71 -9.22 0.79 -9.01
N THR A 72 -9.77 0.58 -7.83
CA THR A 72 -9.02 0.64 -6.56
C THR A 72 -8.42 -0.68 -6.11
N SER A 73 -8.59 -1.75 -6.88
CA SER A 73 -7.94 -3.04 -6.64
C SER A 73 -6.96 -3.40 -7.74
N VAL A 74 -5.75 -3.85 -7.35
CA VAL A 74 -4.74 -4.36 -8.29
C VAL A 74 -5.27 -5.51 -9.17
N ARG A 75 -6.18 -6.33 -8.67
CA ARG A 75 -6.80 -7.45 -9.40
C ARG A 75 -7.61 -6.99 -10.61
N MET A 76 -8.00 -5.73 -10.68
CA MET A 76 -8.69 -5.12 -11.82
C MET A 76 -7.76 -4.64 -12.94
N TYR A 77 -6.44 -4.74 -12.74
CA TYR A 77 -5.46 -4.15 -13.67
C TYR A 77 -5.58 -4.67 -15.10
N ASN A 78 -5.71 -5.99 -15.29
CA ASN A 78 -5.85 -6.57 -16.63
C ASN A 78 -7.14 -6.13 -17.32
N ALA A 79 -8.24 -6.04 -16.59
CA ALA A 79 -9.49 -5.49 -17.10
C ALA A 79 -9.34 -4.02 -17.51
N CYS A 80 -8.62 -3.22 -16.72
CA CYS A 80 -8.29 -1.83 -17.04
C CYS A 80 -7.51 -1.71 -18.35
N LEU A 81 -6.48 -2.52 -18.56
CA LEU A 81 -5.69 -2.53 -19.79
C LEU A 81 -6.54 -2.86 -21.03
N LYS A 82 -7.38 -3.87 -20.91
CA LYS A 82 -8.23 -4.34 -22.01
C LYS A 82 -9.23 -3.25 -22.44
N VAL A 83 -9.89 -2.62 -21.48
CA VAL A 83 -10.87 -1.56 -21.75
C VAL A 83 -10.18 -0.28 -22.22
N ALA A 84 -9.05 0.09 -21.66
CA ALA A 84 -8.28 1.27 -22.08
C ALA A 84 -7.82 1.18 -23.54
N ALA A 85 -7.46 -0.01 -24.01
CA ALA A 85 -7.06 -0.23 -25.40
C ALA A 85 -8.21 0.03 -26.39
N GLN A 86 -9.44 -0.20 -26.00
CA GLN A 86 -10.63 0.00 -26.82
C GLN A 86 -11.27 1.39 -26.66
N HIS A 87 -11.02 2.05 -25.53
CA HIS A 87 -11.58 3.36 -25.19
C HIS A 87 -10.49 4.38 -24.83
N PRO A 88 -9.66 4.80 -25.79
CA PRO A 88 -8.50 5.67 -25.51
C PRO A 88 -8.86 7.07 -25.00
N LYS A 89 -10.11 7.48 -25.09
CA LYS A 89 -10.59 8.76 -24.57
C LYS A 89 -10.94 8.70 -23.09
N THR A 90 -11.16 7.52 -22.54
CA THR A 90 -11.43 7.31 -21.11
C THR A 90 -10.10 7.20 -20.38
N ARG A 91 -9.88 8.06 -19.40
CA ARG A 91 -8.69 8.00 -18.54
C ARG A 91 -8.91 6.96 -17.48
N ILE A 92 -8.07 5.92 -17.45
CA ILE A 92 -8.18 4.83 -16.49
C ILE A 92 -6.94 4.80 -15.61
N LEU A 93 -7.17 4.82 -14.29
CA LEU A 93 -6.14 4.66 -13.27
C LEU A 93 -6.45 3.41 -12.45
N ASN A 94 -5.40 2.68 -12.09
CA ASN A 94 -5.49 1.52 -11.23
C ASN A 94 -4.63 1.70 -9.99
N CYS A 95 -5.20 1.41 -8.82
CA CYS A 95 -4.48 1.45 -7.55
C CYS A 95 -3.61 0.21 -7.41
N SER A 96 -2.38 0.33 -7.90
CA SER A 96 -1.35 -0.70 -7.84
C SER A 96 0.04 -0.09 -7.96
N LEU A 97 1.03 -0.80 -7.46
CA LEU A 97 2.43 -0.53 -7.74
C LEU A 97 2.88 -1.54 -8.80
N ASN A 98 3.10 -1.08 -10.01
CA ASN A 98 3.35 -1.95 -11.16
C ASN A 98 4.33 -1.30 -12.15
N ALA A 99 4.82 -2.10 -13.10
CA ALA A 99 5.57 -1.56 -14.22
C ALA A 99 4.71 -0.53 -14.97
N PRO A 100 5.26 0.65 -15.31
CA PRO A 100 4.50 1.69 -15.99
C PRO A 100 3.96 1.22 -17.34
N HIS A 101 2.72 1.59 -17.64
CA HIS A 101 2.07 1.28 -18.91
C HIS A 101 1.41 2.54 -19.51
N PRO A 102 1.51 2.79 -20.84
CA PRO A 102 1.01 4.02 -21.44
C PRO A 102 -0.52 4.15 -21.42
N LEU A 103 -1.26 3.05 -21.40
CA LEU A 103 -2.74 3.06 -21.44
C LEU A 103 -3.39 3.21 -20.06
N VAL A 104 -2.72 2.77 -18.98
CA VAL A 104 -3.26 2.82 -17.62
C VAL A 104 -2.22 3.45 -16.71
N ARG A 105 -2.58 4.54 -16.04
CA ARG A 105 -1.74 5.11 -14.99
C ARG A 105 -2.00 4.38 -13.68
N THR A 106 -0.92 4.05 -12.98
CA THR A 106 -1.00 3.38 -11.69
C THR A 106 -0.70 4.37 -10.56
N TYR A 107 -1.25 4.12 -9.38
CA TYR A 107 -0.98 4.91 -8.18
C TYR A 107 -0.97 4.02 -6.95
N TYR A 108 -0.05 4.28 -6.03
CA TYR A 108 0.10 3.52 -4.80
C TYR A 108 0.80 4.35 -3.72
N PRO A 109 0.56 4.10 -2.43
CA PRO A 109 1.28 4.81 -1.37
C PRO A 109 2.69 4.27 -1.20
N ARG A 110 3.64 5.14 -0.81
CA ARG A 110 4.99 4.76 -0.42
C ARG A 110 5.02 4.16 0.98
N THR A 111 4.43 3.00 1.14
CA THR A 111 4.22 2.34 2.43
C THR A 111 5.50 2.19 3.25
N TYR A 112 6.68 2.06 2.61
CA TYR A 112 7.95 1.94 3.31
C TYR A 112 8.30 3.17 4.15
N GLU A 113 7.85 4.37 3.80
CA GLU A 113 8.07 5.57 4.60
C GLU A 113 7.32 5.50 5.93
N VAL A 114 6.09 5.06 5.90
CA VAL A 114 5.22 4.91 7.08
C VAL A 114 5.68 3.73 7.95
N THR A 115 6.02 2.60 7.34
CA THR A 115 6.48 1.43 8.10
C THR A 115 7.82 1.68 8.79
N TYR A 116 8.69 2.52 8.24
CA TYR A 116 9.91 2.95 8.94
C TYR A 116 9.59 3.62 10.28
N LEU A 117 8.66 4.57 10.29
CA LEU A 117 8.26 5.27 11.51
C LEU A 117 7.55 4.33 12.51
N LEU A 118 6.72 3.43 12.01
CA LEU A 118 6.07 2.42 12.84
C LEU A 118 7.06 1.40 13.42
N GLY A 119 8.13 1.08 12.69
CA GLY A 119 9.24 0.28 13.20
C GLY A 119 9.99 0.98 14.35
N MET A 120 10.22 2.29 14.24
CA MET A 120 10.78 3.09 15.34
C MET A 120 9.85 3.09 16.55
N LEU A 121 8.56 3.31 16.33
CA LEU A 121 7.55 3.26 17.41
C LEU A 121 7.56 1.89 18.09
N ALA A 122 7.59 0.81 17.33
CA ALA A 122 7.69 -0.54 17.87
C ALA A 122 8.94 -0.70 18.74
N GLY A 123 10.10 -0.24 18.27
CA GLY A 123 11.36 -0.31 19.00
C GLY A 123 11.37 0.48 20.31
N ILE A 124 10.71 1.63 20.34
CA ILE A 124 10.55 2.46 21.53
C ILE A 124 9.62 1.79 22.57
N MET A 125 8.52 1.21 22.08
CA MET A 125 7.44 0.73 22.94
C MET A 125 7.59 -0.73 23.38
N THR A 126 8.33 -1.55 22.64
CA THR A 126 8.53 -2.97 22.97
C THR A 126 9.35 -3.14 24.25
N LYS A 127 8.97 -4.13 25.03
CA LYS A 127 9.74 -4.56 26.22
C LYS A 127 10.72 -5.67 25.87
N THR A 128 10.32 -6.56 24.98
CA THR A 128 11.08 -7.78 24.62
C THR A 128 12.03 -7.57 23.45
N GLY A 129 11.73 -6.65 22.55
CA GLY A 129 12.43 -6.49 21.27
C GLY A 129 11.98 -7.46 20.18
N HIS A 130 10.95 -8.27 20.43
CA HIS A 130 10.39 -9.23 19.48
C HIS A 130 9.06 -8.74 18.94
N ILE A 131 9.02 -8.51 17.63
CA ILE A 131 7.89 -7.92 16.92
C ILE A 131 7.34 -8.91 15.89
N GLY A 132 6.05 -9.22 15.96
CA GLY A 132 5.34 -9.92 14.90
C GLY A 132 5.01 -9.00 13.74
N TYR A 133 5.22 -9.45 12.52
CA TYR A 133 4.88 -8.70 11.32
C TYR A 133 4.06 -9.58 10.39
N VAL A 134 2.85 -9.13 10.05
CA VAL A 134 1.98 -9.83 9.10
C VAL A 134 1.96 -9.07 7.78
N ALA A 135 2.55 -9.66 6.75
CA ALA A 135 2.53 -9.15 5.39
C ALA A 135 1.39 -9.77 4.57
N ALA A 136 0.87 -9.03 3.59
CA ALA A 136 -0.23 -9.52 2.76
C ALA A 136 0.26 -10.48 1.67
N ASN A 137 0.90 -9.95 0.63
CA ASN A 137 1.33 -10.70 -0.55
C ASN A 137 2.78 -10.33 -0.93
N PRO A 138 3.59 -11.24 -1.48
CA PRO A 138 4.95 -10.97 -1.93
C PRO A 138 4.97 -10.25 -3.30
N VAL A 139 4.47 -9.03 -3.31
CA VAL A 139 4.36 -8.16 -4.49
C VAL A 139 5.33 -7.00 -4.40
N TYR A 140 5.48 -6.26 -5.50
CA TYR A 140 6.31 -5.07 -5.56
C TYR A 140 6.09 -4.15 -4.36
N GLY A 141 7.18 -3.67 -3.76
CA GLY A 141 7.21 -2.73 -2.64
C GLY A 141 6.97 -3.36 -1.26
N VAL A 142 6.48 -4.59 -1.15
CA VAL A 142 6.20 -5.21 0.16
C VAL A 142 7.48 -5.56 0.92
N PRO A 143 8.52 -6.17 0.32
CA PRO A 143 9.79 -6.38 1.02
C PRO A 143 10.45 -5.07 1.44
N ALA A 144 10.38 -4.03 0.62
CA ALA A 144 10.88 -2.70 1.01
C ALA A 144 10.17 -2.16 2.26
N ALA A 145 8.86 -2.34 2.37
CA ALA A 145 8.10 -1.93 3.55
C ALA A 145 8.49 -2.73 4.81
N ILE A 146 8.70 -4.05 4.68
CA ILE A 146 9.19 -4.90 5.78
C ILE A 146 10.59 -4.45 6.21
N ASN A 147 11.48 -4.26 5.25
CA ASN A 147 12.87 -3.85 5.51
C ASN A 147 12.96 -2.42 6.07
N ALA A 148 12.09 -1.52 5.65
CA ALA A 148 12.00 -0.17 6.23
C ALA A 148 11.54 -0.22 7.70
N PHE A 149 10.57 -1.06 8.03
CA PHE A 149 10.18 -1.33 9.41
C PHE A 149 11.37 -1.87 10.21
N ALA A 150 12.15 -2.78 9.64
CA ALA A 150 13.36 -3.31 10.25
C ALA A 150 14.39 -2.20 10.53
N GLN A 151 14.62 -1.29 9.59
CA GLN A 151 15.53 -0.15 9.80
C GLN A 151 15.04 0.75 10.93
N GLY A 152 13.74 1.06 10.96
CA GLY A 152 13.13 1.83 12.04
C GLY A 152 13.31 1.17 13.40
N LEU A 153 13.01 -0.12 13.50
CA LEU A 153 13.20 -0.91 14.72
C LEU A 153 14.66 -0.88 15.19
N LYS A 154 15.61 -1.21 14.30
CA LYS A 154 17.04 -1.27 14.63
C LYS A 154 17.63 0.09 15.01
N SER A 155 17.09 1.19 14.50
CA SER A 155 17.59 2.55 14.80
C SER A 155 17.44 2.91 16.29
N VAL A 156 16.45 2.36 16.97
CA VAL A 156 16.18 2.61 18.40
C VAL A 156 16.41 1.37 19.26
N ARG A 157 16.38 0.19 18.67
CA ARG A 157 16.62 -1.10 19.35
C ARG A 157 17.45 -2.02 18.46
N PRO A 158 18.78 -1.88 18.46
CA PRO A 158 19.66 -2.64 17.54
C PRO A 158 19.53 -4.16 17.63
N ALA A 159 19.17 -4.70 18.80
CA ALA A 159 18.96 -6.13 19.00
C ALA A 159 17.52 -6.60 18.67
N GLY A 160 16.64 -5.69 18.18
CA GLY A 160 15.27 -6.03 17.81
C GLY A 160 15.18 -7.09 16.74
N ARG A 161 14.14 -7.91 16.79
CA ARG A 161 13.87 -9.02 15.86
C ARG A 161 12.44 -8.92 15.36
N ILE A 162 12.25 -9.27 14.08
CA ILE A 162 10.95 -9.32 13.41
C ILE A 162 10.63 -10.78 13.09
N TRP A 163 9.44 -11.22 13.46
CA TRP A 163 8.89 -12.53 13.13
C TRP A 163 7.84 -12.34 12.05
N LEU A 164 8.19 -12.74 10.81
CA LEU A 164 7.37 -12.50 9.62
C LEU A 164 6.41 -13.66 9.37
N ARG A 165 5.16 -13.32 9.10
CA ARG A 165 4.14 -14.23 8.57
C ARG A 165 3.46 -13.62 7.35
N TRP A 166 3.01 -14.48 6.46
CA TRP A 166 2.30 -14.08 5.25
C TRP A 166 0.84 -14.49 5.34
N ALA A 167 -0.07 -13.52 5.25
CA ALA A 167 -1.51 -13.77 5.26
C ALA A 167 -2.02 -14.53 4.03
N CYS A 168 -1.21 -14.58 2.98
CA CYS A 168 -1.53 -15.27 1.72
C CYS A 168 -1.23 -16.78 1.74
N GLN A 169 -0.66 -17.32 2.81
CA GLN A 169 -0.41 -18.76 2.93
C GLN A 169 -1.65 -19.46 3.48
N PRO A 170 -2.12 -20.56 2.83
CA PRO A 170 -3.40 -21.21 3.17
C PRO A 170 -3.53 -21.69 4.61
N ASP A 171 -2.41 -22.10 5.21
CA ASP A 171 -2.39 -22.68 6.57
C ASP A 171 -2.32 -21.62 7.69
N THR A 172 -2.37 -20.34 7.34
CA THR A 172 -2.31 -19.24 8.30
C THR A 172 -3.73 -18.88 8.76
N ALA A 173 -4.33 -19.69 9.61
CA ALA A 173 -5.71 -19.52 10.08
C ALA A 173 -5.94 -18.21 10.84
N HIS A 174 -4.94 -17.77 11.63
CA HIS A 174 -4.96 -16.52 12.37
C HIS A 174 -3.58 -15.86 12.29
N PRO A 175 -3.27 -15.10 11.24
CA PRO A 175 -1.93 -14.53 11.06
C PRO A 175 -1.51 -13.58 12.19
N LEU A 176 -2.44 -12.94 12.87
CA LEU A 176 -2.17 -12.08 14.03
C LEU A 176 -1.93 -12.85 15.32
N ASP A 177 -2.27 -14.14 15.35
CA ASP A 177 -2.06 -14.96 16.53
C ASP A 177 -0.63 -15.51 16.54
N PHE A 178 0.22 -14.89 17.35
CA PHE A 178 1.58 -15.35 17.65
C PHE A 178 1.62 -16.11 18.99
N ALA A 179 0.61 -16.92 19.29
CA ALA A 179 0.52 -17.67 20.53
C ALA A 179 1.70 -18.65 20.72
N ASP A 180 2.27 -19.13 19.63
CA ASP A 180 3.48 -19.97 19.59
C ASP A 180 4.80 -19.21 19.85
N CYS A 181 4.74 -17.88 19.87
CA CYS A 181 5.88 -16.98 20.11
C CYS A 181 5.57 -16.04 21.29
N PRO A 182 5.66 -16.53 22.56
CA PRO A 182 5.25 -15.77 23.73
C PRO A 182 6.10 -14.53 24.00
N GLU A 183 7.33 -14.47 23.44
CA GLU A 183 8.21 -13.31 23.51
C GLU A 183 7.74 -12.13 22.68
N ILE A 184 6.87 -12.32 21.70
CA ILE A 184 6.33 -11.24 20.88
C ILE A 184 5.34 -10.43 21.68
N ASP A 185 5.63 -9.14 21.86
CA ASP A 185 4.79 -8.20 22.61
C ASP A 185 4.18 -7.09 21.75
N MET A 186 4.59 -7.01 20.47
CA MET A 186 4.06 -6.07 19.48
C MET A 186 3.75 -6.81 18.18
N VAL A 187 2.71 -6.39 17.49
CA VAL A 187 2.31 -6.93 16.19
C VAL A 187 2.01 -5.80 15.22
N TYR A 188 2.58 -5.87 14.03
CA TYR A 188 2.21 -5.02 12.92
C TYR A 188 1.45 -5.82 11.87
N ALA A 189 0.31 -5.31 11.43
CA ALA A 189 -0.50 -5.93 10.38
C ALA A 189 -1.11 -4.89 9.45
N ARG A 190 -1.35 -5.30 8.21
CA ARG A 190 -2.12 -4.52 7.25
C ARG A 190 -3.61 -4.71 7.46
N ASP A 191 -4.41 -3.79 6.89
CA ASP A 191 -5.85 -3.90 6.87
C ASP A 191 -6.30 -5.24 6.28
N SER A 192 -7.16 -5.95 7.01
CA SER A 192 -7.82 -7.13 6.47
C SER A 192 -8.83 -6.74 5.41
N ARG A 193 -8.87 -7.50 4.33
CA ARG A 193 -9.81 -7.31 3.21
C ARG A 193 -10.76 -8.49 3.05
N GLU A 194 -10.72 -9.44 3.98
CA GLU A 194 -11.65 -10.56 3.92
C GLU A 194 -13.05 -10.13 4.37
N PRO A 195 -14.09 -10.35 3.57
CA PRO A 195 -15.46 -9.93 3.91
C PRO A 195 -15.99 -10.48 5.21
N ALA A 196 -15.53 -11.68 5.61
CA ALA A 196 -15.92 -12.32 6.85
C ALA A 196 -15.16 -11.80 8.08
N ASP A 197 -14.05 -11.11 7.88
CA ASP A 197 -13.23 -10.57 8.95
C ASP A 197 -13.70 -9.15 9.28
N THR A 198 -14.45 -9.04 10.36
CA THR A 198 -14.92 -7.74 10.89
C THR A 198 -13.92 -7.13 11.86
N ASN A 199 -12.87 -7.86 12.21
CA ASN A 199 -11.82 -7.39 13.10
C ASN A 199 -10.87 -6.47 12.33
N ARG A 200 -10.72 -5.24 12.79
CA ARG A 200 -9.95 -4.18 12.12
C ARG A 200 -8.62 -3.92 12.80
N ASP A 201 -8.02 -4.95 13.34
CA ASP A 201 -6.70 -4.86 13.94
C ASP A 201 -5.65 -4.72 12.84
N TYR A 202 -5.29 -3.48 12.54
CA TYR A 202 -4.25 -3.15 11.58
C TYR A 202 -3.35 -2.04 12.14
N GLY A 203 -2.19 -1.84 11.49
CA GLY A 203 -1.16 -0.96 12.00
C GLY A 203 -0.33 -1.62 13.09
N LEU A 204 0.30 -0.83 13.94
CA LEU A 204 1.08 -1.32 15.06
C LEU A 204 0.24 -1.44 16.31
N CYS A 205 0.19 -2.65 16.88
CA CYS A 205 -0.55 -2.96 18.10
C CYS A 205 0.37 -3.54 19.17
N ARG A 206 0.05 -3.25 20.43
CA ARG A 206 0.64 -3.94 21.59
C ARG A 206 -0.22 -5.16 21.91
N LYS A 207 0.44 -6.30 22.16
CA LYS A 207 -0.20 -7.50 22.69
C LYS A 207 -0.38 -7.36 24.20
N LEU A 208 -1.62 -7.43 24.66
CA LEU A 208 -1.97 -7.37 26.08
C LEU A 208 -1.90 -8.76 26.72
N PRO A 209 -1.81 -8.86 28.07
CA PRO A 209 -1.73 -10.14 28.77
C PRO A 209 -2.91 -11.09 28.52
N ASP A 210 -4.09 -10.57 28.19
CA ASP A 210 -5.28 -11.35 27.84
C ASP A 210 -5.29 -11.81 26.36
N GLY A 211 -4.24 -11.48 25.59
CA GLY A 211 -4.10 -11.79 24.17
C GLY A 211 -4.77 -10.79 23.23
N SER A 212 -5.50 -9.81 23.75
CA SER A 212 -6.07 -8.73 22.93
C SER A 212 -4.98 -7.78 22.39
N LEU A 213 -5.29 -7.06 21.31
CA LEU A 213 -4.39 -6.11 20.69
C LEU A 213 -4.84 -4.67 21.01
N GLN A 214 -3.90 -3.85 21.46
CA GLN A 214 -4.09 -2.42 21.68
C GLN A 214 -3.41 -1.62 20.57
N PRO A 215 -4.15 -0.89 19.73
CA PRO A 215 -3.56 -0.05 18.70
C PRO A 215 -2.65 1.03 19.29
N LEU A 216 -1.49 1.27 18.65
CA LEU A 216 -0.52 2.31 19.01
C LEU A 216 -0.32 3.33 17.91
N GLY A 217 -0.27 2.86 16.65
CA GLY A 217 -0.09 3.70 15.49
C GLY A 217 -0.71 3.09 14.25
N LEU A 218 -1.39 3.90 13.47
CA LEU A 218 -2.13 3.49 12.29
C LEU A 218 -1.63 4.26 11.06
N PRO A 219 -1.38 3.60 9.92
CA PRO A 219 -1.19 4.29 8.67
C PRO A 219 -2.52 4.91 8.21
N ILE A 220 -2.46 6.15 7.74
CA ILE A 220 -3.60 6.88 7.18
C ILE A 220 -3.33 7.12 5.70
N TRP A 221 -4.27 6.78 4.87
CA TRP A 221 -4.21 7.00 3.43
C TRP A 221 -5.05 8.21 3.04
N ARG A 222 -4.40 9.22 2.47
CA ARG A 222 -5.00 10.49 2.06
C ARG A 222 -5.31 10.48 0.56
N TRP A 223 -6.22 9.62 0.15
CA TRP A 223 -6.64 9.55 -1.25
C TRP A 223 -7.37 10.80 -1.72
N ASP A 224 -7.96 11.58 -0.81
CA ASP A 224 -8.53 12.89 -1.09
C ASP A 224 -7.51 13.83 -1.76
N THR A 225 -6.31 13.93 -1.20
CA THR A 225 -5.20 14.69 -1.78
C THR A 225 -4.87 14.23 -3.19
N PHE A 226 -4.76 12.92 -3.40
CA PHE A 226 -4.44 12.34 -4.69
C PHE A 226 -5.55 12.58 -5.72
N TYR A 227 -6.78 12.22 -5.41
CA TYR A 227 -7.90 12.32 -6.36
C TYR A 227 -8.19 13.77 -6.76
N VAL A 228 -8.12 14.70 -5.81
CA VAL A 228 -8.30 16.14 -6.11
C VAL A 228 -7.22 16.64 -7.07
N GLN A 229 -5.96 16.26 -6.87
CA GLN A 229 -4.87 16.67 -7.77
C GLN A 229 -5.02 16.07 -9.17
N ILE A 230 -5.40 14.80 -9.28
CA ILE A 230 -5.63 14.15 -10.57
C ILE A 230 -6.78 14.84 -11.33
N VAL A 231 -7.91 15.06 -10.69
CA VAL A 231 -9.06 15.69 -11.33
C VAL A 231 -8.74 17.15 -11.72
N ARG A 232 -8.00 17.86 -10.89
CA ARG A 232 -7.52 19.22 -11.22
C ARG A 232 -6.64 19.22 -12.46
N SER A 233 -5.74 18.23 -12.59
CA SER A 233 -4.88 18.09 -13.78
C SER A 233 -5.67 17.81 -15.07
N ILE A 234 -6.84 17.20 -14.96
CA ILE A 234 -7.75 16.99 -16.10
C ILE A 234 -8.44 18.30 -16.48
N PHE A 235 -8.89 19.09 -15.51
CA PHE A 235 -9.54 20.37 -15.75
C PHE A 235 -8.60 21.42 -16.33
N ASP A 236 -7.36 21.51 -15.87
CA ASP A 236 -6.36 22.48 -16.33
C ASP A 236 -5.57 22.02 -17.57
N GLY A 237 -5.83 20.81 -18.05
CA GLY A 237 -5.20 20.23 -19.23
C GLY A 237 -3.78 19.66 -18.99
N SER A 238 -3.24 19.75 -17.78
CA SER A 238 -1.89 19.23 -17.49
C SER A 238 -1.80 17.70 -17.56
N TRP A 239 -2.89 16.99 -17.39
CA TRP A 239 -2.97 15.56 -17.67
C TRP A 239 -2.52 15.20 -19.08
N ASP A 240 -2.97 15.95 -20.09
CA ASP A 240 -2.71 15.69 -21.50
C ASP A 240 -1.33 16.20 -21.95
N ASN A 241 -0.74 17.16 -21.21
CA ASN A 241 0.58 17.73 -21.50
C ASN A 241 1.75 16.81 -21.12
N ALA A 242 1.56 15.93 -20.16
CA ALA A 242 2.49 14.84 -19.95
C ALA A 242 2.41 13.98 -21.19
N ALA A 243 3.45 14.05 -22.06
CA ALA A 243 3.46 13.38 -23.35
C ALA A 243 2.67 12.06 -23.30
N THR A 244 1.63 11.96 -24.09
CA THR A 244 0.63 10.88 -24.13
C THR A 244 1.26 9.49 -24.34
N THR A 245 2.56 9.45 -24.61
CA THR A 245 3.39 8.27 -24.76
C THR A 245 4.13 7.85 -23.48
N ARG A 246 4.06 8.63 -22.38
CA ARG A 246 4.74 8.29 -21.14
C ARG A 246 3.85 7.46 -20.23
N ALA A 247 4.34 6.29 -19.90
CA ALA A 247 3.80 5.51 -18.80
C ALA A 247 4.02 6.25 -17.46
N VAL A 248 2.97 6.41 -16.67
CA VAL A 248 3.01 7.15 -15.39
C VAL A 248 2.61 6.25 -14.24
N ASN A 249 3.48 6.18 -13.26
CA ASN A 249 3.20 5.54 -11.98
C ASN A 249 3.33 6.59 -10.87
N TYR A 250 2.21 6.88 -10.21
CA TYR A 250 2.17 7.80 -9.07
C TYR A 250 2.48 7.01 -7.78
N TRP A 251 3.71 7.08 -7.33
CA TRP A 251 4.12 6.48 -6.07
C TRP A 251 4.40 7.57 -5.05
N TRP A 252 3.35 7.95 -4.30
CA TRP A 252 3.32 9.09 -3.40
C TRP A 252 3.34 8.65 -1.94
N GLY A 253 3.97 9.46 -1.08
CA GLY A 253 4.12 9.18 0.34
C GLY A 253 3.87 10.40 1.22
N LEU A 254 4.62 10.50 2.31
CA LEU A 254 4.47 11.55 3.33
C LEU A 254 4.64 12.97 2.77
N ARG A 255 5.62 13.18 1.89
CA ARG A 255 5.90 14.49 1.31
C ARG A 255 4.73 15.05 0.50
N SER A 256 4.06 14.21 -0.25
CA SER A 256 2.91 14.61 -1.06
C SER A 256 1.62 14.75 -0.25
N GLY A 257 1.62 14.31 1.01
CA GLY A 257 0.44 14.23 1.84
C GLY A 257 -0.50 13.06 1.49
N ALA A 258 -0.05 12.10 0.66
CA ALA A 258 -0.85 10.92 0.30
C ALA A 258 -0.91 9.88 1.42
N GLU A 259 0.04 9.93 2.35
CA GLU A 259 0.06 9.13 3.56
C GLU A 259 0.28 10.01 4.79
N ASP A 260 -0.14 9.50 5.94
CA ASP A 260 0.02 10.10 7.25
C ASP A 260 0.02 8.99 8.32
N LEU A 261 0.25 9.34 9.56
CA LEU A 261 0.20 8.46 10.70
C LEU A 261 -0.76 9.00 11.77
N GLU A 262 -1.60 8.14 12.30
CA GLU A 262 -2.40 8.43 13.48
C GLU A 262 -1.84 7.67 14.66
N TYR A 263 -1.46 8.41 15.71
CA TYR A 263 -0.97 7.85 16.97
C TYR A 263 -2.08 7.82 18.02
N GLN A 264 -2.16 6.73 18.75
CA GLN A 264 -3.16 6.59 19.80
C GLN A 264 -2.78 7.40 21.06
N GLU A 265 -3.76 7.77 21.85
CA GLU A 265 -3.58 8.62 23.05
C GLU A 265 -2.68 7.98 24.14
N ALA A 266 -2.57 6.65 24.11
CA ALA A 266 -1.74 5.89 25.05
C ALA A 266 -0.24 6.11 24.91
N LEU A 267 0.22 6.85 23.87
CA LEU A 267 1.65 7.12 23.67
C LEU A 267 2.15 8.22 24.62
N PRO A 268 3.36 8.04 25.19
CA PRO A 268 4.03 9.12 25.89
C PRO A 268 4.20 10.36 25.00
N SER A 269 3.97 11.54 25.55
CA SER A 269 4.01 12.80 24.79
C SER A 269 5.37 13.05 24.10
N GLY A 270 6.45 12.71 24.76
CA GLY A 270 7.79 12.83 24.18
C GLY A 270 8.03 11.89 22.98
N THR A 271 7.47 10.68 23.03
CA THR A 271 7.52 9.73 21.91
C THR A 271 6.74 10.28 20.74
N ARG A 272 5.54 10.82 20.97
CA ARG A 272 4.72 11.44 19.92
C ARG A 272 5.44 12.62 19.28
N GLN A 273 6.01 13.53 20.06
CA GLN A 273 6.78 14.67 19.56
C GLN A 273 7.96 14.25 18.68
N LEU A 274 8.69 13.22 19.11
CA LEU A 274 9.81 12.68 18.32
C LEU A 274 9.34 12.12 16.98
N LEU A 275 8.26 11.35 16.96
CA LEU A 275 7.72 10.77 15.74
C LEU A 275 7.19 11.85 14.80
N ASP A 276 6.50 12.87 15.31
CA ASP A 276 6.02 14.01 14.51
C ASP A 276 7.20 14.76 13.85
N LEU A 277 8.30 14.95 14.58
CA LEU A 277 9.51 15.57 14.04
C LEU A 277 10.13 14.69 12.93
N LEU A 278 10.26 13.42 13.16
CA LEU A 278 10.82 12.47 12.17
C LEU A 278 9.95 12.35 10.93
N GLU A 279 8.64 12.36 11.07
CA GLU A 279 7.70 12.38 9.96
C GLU A 279 7.89 13.63 9.09
N THR A 280 8.02 14.79 9.73
CA THR A 280 8.31 16.07 9.04
C THR A 280 9.64 16.01 8.29
N LEU A 281 10.70 15.50 8.91
CA LEU A 281 12.02 15.37 8.29
C LEU A 281 12.00 14.38 7.11
N GLN A 282 11.32 13.27 7.25
CA GLN A 282 11.20 12.26 6.19
C GLN A 282 10.43 12.81 4.99
N GLY A 283 9.36 13.57 5.23
CA GLY A 283 8.61 14.25 4.18
C GLY A 283 9.42 15.32 3.43
N SER A 284 10.56 15.76 3.97
CA SER A 284 11.45 16.72 3.31
C SER A 284 12.60 16.10 2.50
N ASP A 285 12.62 14.79 2.29
CA ASP A 285 13.67 13.99 1.63
C ASP A 285 15.06 14.07 2.33
N ASN A 286 15.11 14.52 3.58
CA ASN A 286 16.35 14.65 4.35
C ASN A 286 16.73 13.39 5.16
N VAL A 287 15.87 12.38 5.16
CA VAL A 287 16.09 11.13 5.89
C VAL A 287 16.22 9.97 4.89
N HIS A 288 17.39 9.34 4.91
CA HIS A 288 17.61 8.10 4.18
C HIS A 288 17.25 6.92 5.07
N ILE A 289 16.19 6.20 4.72
CA ILE A 289 15.67 5.05 5.48
C ILE A 289 16.67 3.89 5.45
N PHE A 290 17.23 3.62 4.26
CA PHE A 290 18.15 2.51 4.05
C PHE A 290 19.59 2.98 4.06
N PRO A 291 20.46 2.39 4.91
CA PRO A 291 21.90 2.61 4.82
C PRO A 291 22.47 2.07 3.50
N GLU A 292 23.64 2.57 3.12
CA GLU A 292 24.31 2.20 1.87
C GLU A 292 24.63 0.70 1.79
N LYS A 293 24.83 0.04 2.92
CA LYS A 293 25.14 -1.39 2.99
C LYS A 293 24.26 -2.08 4.02
N LEU A 294 23.59 -3.13 3.59
CA LEU A 294 22.73 -3.95 4.41
C LEU A 294 22.98 -5.43 4.13
N TYR A 295 22.93 -6.25 5.16
CA TYR A 295 22.91 -7.70 5.03
C TYR A 295 21.46 -8.19 5.08
N ASP A 296 21.14 -9.14 4.21
CA ASP A 296 19.88 -9.86 4.29
C ASP A 296 19.96 -11.02 5.33
N ASN A 297 18.84 -11.69 5.52
CA ASN A 297 18.76 -12.80 6.46
C ASN A 297 19.37 -14.13 5.95
N GLU A 298 20.00 -14.10 4.78
CA GLU A 298 20.81 -15.18 4.20
C GLU A 298 22.31 -14.79 4.13
N ASP A 299 22.71 -13.72 4.83
CA ASP A 299 24.07 -13.17 4.90
C ASP A 299 24.60 -12.57 3.57
N ASN A 300 23.73 -12.25 2.63
CA ASN A 300 24.14 -11.55 1.41
C ASN A 300 24.20 -10.04 1.65
N LEU A 301 25.23 -9.39 1.09
CA LEU A 301 25.37 -7.94 1.15
C LEU A 301 24.60 -7.25 0.01
N HIS A 302 23.76 -6.29 0.36
CA HIS A 302 23.04 -5.45 -0.57
C HIS A 302 23.50 -4.00 -0.48
N SER A 303 23.64 -3.34 -1.62
CA SER A 303 23.91 -1.91 -1.74
C SER A 303 23.20 -1.35 -2.98
N PRO A 304 22.74 -0.10 -2.94
CA PRO A 304 22.13 0.54 -4.09
C PRO A 304 23.18 0.87 -5.17
N GLU A 305 22.76 1.01 -6.41
CA GLU A 305 23.63 1.39 -7.51
C GLU A 305 24.29 2.76 -7.29
N ASN A 306 23.57 3.70 -6.70
CA ASN A 306 23.96 5.10 -6.56
C ASN A 306 23.91 5.64 -5.11
N ARG A 307 24.43 4.89 -4.14
CA ARG A 307 24.43 5.22 -2.70
C ARG A 307 23.07 5.30 -2.01
N VAL A 308 22.02 5.63 -2.76
CA VAL A 308 20.65 5.73 -2.27
C VAL A 308 19.78 4.84 -3.18
N TYR A 309 18.92 4.04 -2.57
CA TYR A 309 17.99 3.20 -3.32
C TYR A 309 17.04 4.05 -4.15
N SER A 310 17.03 3.82 -5.46
CA SER A 310 16.08 4.43 -6.38
C SER A 310 14.67 3.88 -6.15
N PRO A 311 13.61 4.58 -6.60
CA PRO A 311 12.25 4.07 -6.55
C PRO A 311 12.10 2.67 -7.18
N LYS A 312 12.81 2.42 -8.28
CA LYS A 312 12.79 1.12 -8.94
C LYS A 312 13.41 0.03 -8.08
N GLU A 313 14.58 0.27 -7.49
CA GLU A 313 15.24 -0.69 -6.59
C GLU A 313 14.38 -0.99 -5.36
N LEU A 314 13.67 0.00 -4.80
CA LEU A 314 12.75 -0.20 -3.70
C LEU A 314 11.51 -1.00 -4.12
N MET A 315 10.96 -0.72 -5.29
CA MET A 315 9.82 -1.45 -5.83
C MET A 315 10.14 -2.93 -6.06
N GLU A 316 11.31 -3.20 -6.65
CA GLU A 316 11.76 -4.53 -7.04
C GLU A 316 12.53 -5.28 -5.93
N MET A 317 12.69 -4.69 -4.74
CA MET A 317 13.41 -5.32 -3.62
C MET A 317 12.79 -6.68 -3.28
N ASP A 318 13.60 -7.73 -3.30
CA ASP A 318 13.19 -9.13 -3.21
C ASP A 318 13.95 -9.93 -2.14
N TRP A 319 14.46 -9.24 -1.14
CA TRP A 319 15.19 -9.81 -0.01
C TRP A 319 14.67 -9.25 1.32
N LEU A 320 15.01 -9.87 2.43
CA LEU A 320 14.59 -9.50 3.78
C LEU A 320 15.81 -9.18 4.65
N ASP A 321 15.69 -8.12 5.46
CA ASP A 321 16.77 -7.68 6.37
C ASP A 321 17.21 -8.79 7.35
N ALA A 322 18.47 -8.76 7.73
CA ALA A 322 19.08 -9.73 8.63
C ALA A 322 18.34 -9.93 9.97
N CYS A 323 17.60 -8.91 10.46
CA CYS A 323 16.82 -9.07 11.69
C CYS A 323 15.45 -9.73 11.49
N VAL A 324 15.07 -10.06 10.25
CA VAL A 324 13.78 -10.68 9.93
C VAL A 324 13.88 -12.19 9.95
N HIS A 325 13.11 -12.82 10.82
CA HIS A 325 12.88 -14.26 10.85
C HIS A 325 11.70 -14.60 9.96
N GLY A 326 11.99 -15.15 8.80
CA GLY A 326 11.01 -15.48 7.77
C GLY A 326 11.64 -15.52 6.39
N LYS A 327 10.86 -15.86 5.41
CA LYS A 327 11.30 -15.95 4.00
C LYS A 327 10.20 -15.39 3.08
N LEU A 328 10.57 -15.06 1.85
CA LEU A 328 9.59 -14.88 0.79
C LEU A 328 8.99 -16.26 0.46
N PRO A 329 7.66 -16.38 0.37
CA PRO A 329 7.03 -17.68 0.07
C PRO A 329 7.29 -18.09 -1.37
N HIS A 330 7.32 -19.38 -1.62
CA HIS A 330 7.31 -19.93 -2.97
C HIS A 330 5.93 -19.80 -3.58
N TYR A 331 5.86 -19.72 -4.90
CA TYR A 331 4.60 -19.58 -5.64
C TYR A 331 3.56 -20.65 -5.29
N ASP A 332 4.00 -21.89 -5.16
CA ASP A 332 3.16 -23.05 -4.84
C ASP A 332 2.66 -23.07 -3.38
N GLU A 333 3.27 -22.31 -2.49
CA GLU A 333 2.82 -22.11 -1.10
C GLU A 333 1.67 -21.09 -0.99
N LEU A 334 1.28 -20.43 -2.08
CA LEU A 334 0.33 -19.33 -2.09
C LEU A 334 -1.09 -19.78 -2.41
N ASP A 335 -2.09 -19.08 -1.90
CA ASP A 335 -3.47 -19.28 -2.28
C ASP A 335 -3.74 -18.84 -3.73
N VAL A 336 -4.85 -19.30 -4.31
CA VAL A 336 -5.21 -19.01 -5.71
C VAL A 336 -5.38 -17.51 -5.97
N LYS A 337 -5.98 -16.79 -5.03
CA LYS A 337 -6.20 -15.35 -5.12
C LYS A 337 -4.88 -14.58 -5.18
N THR A 338 -3.92 -14.96 -4.36
CA THR A 338 -2.58 -14.37 -4.35
C THR A 338 -1.83 -14.66 -5.64
N ARG A 339 -1.93 -15.87 -6.19
CA ARG A 339 -1.30 -16.21 -7.49
C ARG A 339 -1.79 -15.30 -8.61
N THR A 340 -3.07 -14.96 -8.64
CA THR A 340 -3.64 -14.00 -9.60
C THR A 340 -3.02 -12.60 -9.44
N VAL A 341 -2.85 -12.14 -8.21
CA VAL A 341 -2.20 -10.86 -7.92
C VAL A 341 -0.73 -10.86 -8.35
N LEU A 342 0.00 -11.96 -8.08
CA LEU A 342 1.41 -12.10 -8.46
C LEU A 342 1.63 -12.11 -9.97
N ALA A 343 0.72 -12.67 -10.74
CA ALA A 343 0.79 -12.63 -12.20
C ALA A 343 0.79 -11.19 -12.74
N ILE A 344 0.19 -10.26 -12.00
CA ILE A 344 0.11 -8.84 -12.37
C ILE A 344 1.34 -8.07 -11.86
N ASN A 345 1.64 -8.14 -10.56
CA ASN A 345 2.66 -7.30 -9.92
C ASN A 345 3.52 -8.03 -8.88
N GLY A 346 3.65 -9.34 -9.02
CA GLY A 346 4.53 -10.13 -8.15
C GLY A 346 6.01 -9.89 -8.42
N LEU A 347 6.83 -10.21 -7.43
CA LEU A 347 8.29 -10.17 -7.55
C LEU A 347 8.79 -11.21 -8.55
N ASP A 348 9.81 -10.88 -9.32
CA ASP A 348 10.31 -11.73 -10.40
C ASP A 348 10.85 -13.08 -9.92
N ASN A 349 11.50 -13.14 -8.76
CA ASN A 349 11.97 -14.37 -8.16
C ASN A 349 10.83 -15.31 -7.73
N VAL A 350 9.69 -14.76 -7.34
CA VAL A 350 8.49 -15.53 -6.99
C VAL A 350 7.77 -15.99 -8.25
N LYS A 351 7.63 -15.11 -9.26
CA LYS A 351 7.07 -15.46 -10.58
C LYS A 351 7.87 -16.52 -11.32
N GLY A 352 9.19 -16.50 -11.17
CA GLY A 352 10.09 -17.45 -11.84
C GLY A 352 9.87 -18.92 -11.48
N LEU A 353 9.13 -19.20 -10.42
CA LEU A 353 8.76 -20.55 -10.00
C LEU A 353 7.60 -21.15 -10.79
N GLU A 354 6.93 -20.36 -11.64
CA GLU A 354 5.85 -20.82 -12.54
C GLU A 354 6.36 -21.59 -13.77
N LYS A 355 7.66 -21.74 -13.98
CA LYS A 355 8.26 -22.37 -15.17
C LYS A 355 8.56 -23.83 -14.95
#